data_fa767d8f638441abaece7f637bf8475d
#
_entry.id   fa767d8f638441abaece7f637bf8475d
#
_cell.length_a   1.000
_cell.length_b   1.000
_cell.length_c   1.000
_cell.angle_alpha   90.00
_cell.angle_beta   90.00
_cell.angle_gamma   90.00
#
_symmetry.space_group_name_H-M   'P 1'
#
loop_
_entity.id
_entity.type
_entity.pdbx_description
1 polymer ?
#
loop_
_entity_poly.entity_id
_entity_poly.type
_entity_poly.pdbx_seq_one_letter_code
_entity_poly.pdbx_strand_id
1 'polypeptide(L)'
;MPETIFQGLFDTSTTAVISVTDFLLCVVCALVLGLILALSYMYRTRYTKSFVITLATLPAVVCVVIMMVNGNVGTGVAVAGAFSLVRFRSVPGTAKEIGMLFLAMGAGLIAGMGYLAYAALFTLLLCAVNMLYNHLSLGAKKNAAKYKSFRITIPEDLDYTGVFEEVFADYATACELTRVKSTNMGSMFRLTYDVVLRDPSKEKELLDKIRARNGNLEITVSKQETTESQL
;
A
#
# COMPACT_ATOMS: atom_id res chain seq x y z
N MET A 1 -16.44 16.93 -42.04
CA MET A 1 -17.42 16.11 -41.28
C MET A 1 -16.87 15.38 -40.03
N PRO A 2 -15.58 15.09 -39.81
CA PRO A 2 -15.16 14.54 -38.52
C PRO A 2 -15.10 15.57 -37.37
N GLU A 3 -14.94 16.87 -37.67
CA GLU A 3 -14.79 17.93 -36.67
C GLU A 3 -16.05 18.15 -35.80
N THR A 4 -17.24 17.93 -36.37
CA THR A 4 -18.51 18.12 -35.66
C THR A 4 -18.81 17.06 -34.61
N ILE A 5 -18.18 15.88 -34.70
CA ILE A 5 -18.36 14.78 -33.73
C ILE A 5 -17.63 15.07 -32.40
N PHE A 6 -16.56 15.86 -32.46
CA PHE A 6 -15.70 16.18 -31.32
C PHE A 6 -15.98 17.56 -30.73
N GLN A 7 -16.97 18.30 -31.25
CA GLN A 7 -17.47 19.53 -30.62
C GLN A 7 -18.34 19.17 -29.42
N GLY A 8 -18.06 19.78 -28.28
CA GLY A 8 -18.89 19.62 -27.09
C GLY A 8 -20.29 20.21 -27.32
N LEU A 9 -21.34 19.53 -26.85
CA LEU A 9 -22.74 19.99 -26.95
C LEU A 9 -22.97 21.37 -26.28
N PHE A 10 -22.06 21.79 -25.40
CA PHE A 10 -22.10 23.04 -24.64
C PHE A 10 -20.91 23.96 -24.92
N ASP A 11 -20.16 23.74 -26.03
CA ASP A 11 -19.06 24.59 -26.42
C ASP A 11 -19.58 26.00 -26.75
N THR A 12 -19.07 26.99 -26.02
CA THR A 12 -19.30 28.41 -26.27
C THR A 12 -18.01 29.04 -26.80
N SER A 13 -18.12 30.20 -27.42
CA SER A 13 -17.00 30.95 -28.02
C SER A 13 -15.85 31.31 -27.05
N THR A 14 -16.01 31.03 -25.78
CA THR A 14 -15.03 31.28 -24.70
C THR A 14 -14.30 30.02 -24.21
N THR A 15 -14.71 28.82 -24.60
CA THR A 15 -14.04 27.55 -24.27
C THR A 15 -13.00 27.23 -25.35
N ALA A 16 -11.75 27.02 -24.92
CA ALA A 16 -10.69 26.57 -25.83
C ALA A 16 -11.05 25.17 -26.38
N VAL A 17 -11.21 25.07 -27.69
CA VAL A 17 -11.47 23.79 -28.36
C VAL A 17 -10.17 22.97 -28.28
N ILE A 18 -10.19 21.86 -27.55
CA ILE A 18 -9.07 20.92 -27.47
C ILE A 18 -9.00 20.17 -28.81
N SER A 19 -7.87 20.27 -29.51
CA SER A 19 -7.71 19.52 -30.75
C SER A 19 -7.64 18.01 -30.46
N VAL A 20 -8.21 17.19 -31.34
CA VAL A 20 -8.20 15.72 -31.18
C VAL A 20 -6.75 15.20 -31.15
N THR A 21 -5.83 15.84 -31.89
CA THR A 21 -4.42 15.47 -31.90
C THR A 21 -3.77 15.71 -30.53
N ASP A 22 -4.02 16.89 -29.93
CA ASP A 22 -3.45 17.23 -28.61
C ASP A 22 -4.03 16.35 -27.52
N PHE A 23 -5.34 16.04 -27.60
CA PHE A 23 -5.98 15.08 -26.70
C PHE A 23 -5.31 13.71 -26.74
N LEU A 24 -5.17 13.13 -27.94
CA LEU A 24 -4.53 11.82 -28.11
C LEU A 24 -3.07 11.83 -27.64
N LEU A 25 -2.32 12.89 -27.94
CA LEU A 25 -0.93 13.04 -27.54
C LEU A 25 -0.79 13.06 -26.01
N CYS A 26 -1.64 13.83 -25.30
CA CYS A 26 -1.64 13.89 -23.84
C CYS A 26 -2.01 12.54 -23.22
N VAL A 27 -3.03 11.84 -23.76
CA VAL A 27 -3.46 10.53 -23.24
C VAL A 27 -2.39 9.47 -23.46
N VAL A 28 -1.78 9.40 -24.64
CA VAL A 28 -0.70 8.46 -24.93
C VAL A 28 0.51 8.73 -24.02
N CYS A 29 0.90 10.00 -23.89
CA CYS A 29 1.97 10.39 -22.96
C CYS A 29 1.66 9.97 -21.52
N ALA A 30 0.45 10.23 -21.02
CA ALA A 30 0.03 9.84 -19.67
C ALA A 30 0.05 8.31 -19.47
N LEU A 31 -0.34 7.53 -20.49
CA LEU A 31 -0.24 6.06 -20.43
C LEU A 31 1.23 5.58 -20.36
N VAL A 32 2.12 6.18 -21.13
CA VAL A 32 3.56 5.87 -21.07
C VAL A 32 4.13 6.20 -19.69
N LEU A 33 3.78 7.36 -19.13
CA LEU A 33 4.20 7.73 -17.77
C LEU A 33 3.64 6.77 -16.73
N GLY A 34 2.38 6.35 -16.87
CA GLY A 34 1.76 5.34 -16.02
C GLY A 34 2.47 4.00 -16.08
N LEU A 35 2.89 3.57 -17.27
CA LEU A 35 3.67 2.35 -17.46
C LEU A 35 5.05 2.46 -16.76
N ILE A 36 5.73 3.59 -16.88
CA ILE A 36 7.02 3.84 -16.20
C ILE A 36 6.84 3.75 -14.67
N LEU A 37 5.77 4.34 -14.14
CA LEU A 37 5.42 4.26 -12.71
C LEU A 37 5.17 2.81 -12.28
N ALA A 38 4.40 2.06 -13.06
CA ALA A 38 4.10 0.66 -12.78
C ALA A 38 5.37 -0.20 -12.76
N LEU A 39 6.27 -0.01 -13.72
CA LEU A 39 7.57 -0.71 -13.76
C LEU A 39 8.47 -0.33 -12.57
N SER A 40 8.50 0.96 -12.21
CA SER A 40 9.23 1.43 -11.02
C SER A 40 8.69 0.81 -9.72
N TYR A 41 7.36 0.68 -9.59
CA TYR A 41 6.72 0.06 -8.43
C TYR A 41 7.03 -1.43 -8.31
N MET A 42 7.05 -2.16 -9.44
CA MET A 42 7.38 -3.59 -9.48
C MET A 42 8.81 -3.89 -9.00
N TYR A 43 9.70 -2.92 -9.06
CA TYR A 43 11.09 -3.10 -8.64
C TYR A 43 11.19 -3.33 -7.14
N ARG A 44 11.64 -4.55 -6.74
CA ARG A 44 11.85 -4.99 -5.34
C ARG A 44 10.63 -4.87 -4.42
N THR A 45 9.41 -4.89 -4.96
CA THR A 45 8.17 -4.81 -4.17
C THR A 45 7.31 -6.05 -4.44
N ARG A 46 6.62 -6.55 -3.42
CA ARG A 46 5.53 -7.51 -3.63
C ARG A 46 4.34 -6.72 -4.16
N TYR A 47 3.80 -7.13 -5.31
CA TYR A 47 2.71 -6.42 -5.97
C TYR A 47 1.56 -7.36 -6.32
N THR A 48 0.36 -6.81 -6.43
CA THR A 48 -0.80 -7.48 -6.99
C THR A 48 -0.99 -7.03 -8.43
N LYS A 49 -1.36 -7.97 -9.31
CA LYS A 49 -1.59 -7.66 -10.74
C LYS A 49 -2.61 -6.54 -10.93
N SER A 50 -3.67 -6.55 -10.13
CA SER A 50 -4.73 -5.53 -10.19
C SER A 50 -4.20 -4.14 -9.90
N PHE A 51 -3.38 -3.97 -8.85
CA PHE A 51 -2.81 -2.67 -8.49
C PHE A 51 -1.88 -2.12 -9.58
N VAL A 52 -1.04 -2.96 -10.18
CA VAL A 52 -0.12 -2.56 -11.26
C VAL A 52 -0.90 -2.02 -12.47
N ILE A 53 -1.99 -2.68 -12.86
CA ILE A 53 -2.84 -2.23 -13.96
C ILE A 53 -3.49 -0.88 -13.62
N THR A 54 -4.04 -0.74 -12.42
CA THR A 54 -4.63 0.52 -11.95
C THR A 54 -3.60 1.65 -11.98
N LEU A 55 -2.39 1.40 -11.48
CA LEU A 55 -1.31 2.38 -11.45
C LEU A 55 -0.88 2.82 -12.86
N ALA A 56 -0.86 1.89 -13.82
CA ALA A 56 -0.52 2.20 -15.20
C ALA A 56 -1.58 3.03 -15.93
N THR A 57 -2.85 2.86 -15.60
CA THR A 57 -3.97 3.56 -16.28
C THR A 57 -4.38 4.86 -15.59
N LEU A 58 -4.14 4.99 -14.29
CA LEU A 58 -4.59 6.13 -13.48
C LEU A 58 -4.15 7.50 -14.04
N PRO A 59 -2.88 7.72 -14.49
CA PRO A 59 -2.48 9.00 -15.05
C PRO A 59 -3.30 9.41 -16.26
N ALA A 60 -3.66 8.46 -17.12
CA ALA A 60 -4.47 8.75 -18.31
C ALA A 60 -5.89 9.15 -17.94
N VAL A 61 -6.50 8.48 -16.95
CA VAL A 61 -7.84 8.84 -16.46
C VAL A 61 -7.83 10.25 -15.88
N VAL A 62 -6.84 10.58 -15.04
CA VAL A 62 -6.72 11.92 -14.43
C VAL A 62 -6.45 12.97 -15.51
N CYS A 63 -5.58 12.68 -16.48
CA CYS A 63 -5.28 13.56 -17.60
C CYS A 63 -6.56 13.95 -18.36
N VAL A 64 -7.38 12.99 -18.75
CA VAL A 64 -8.64 13.24 -19.47
C VAL A 64 -9.60 14.08 -18.61
N VAL A 65 -9.74 13.75 -17.33
CA VAL A 65 -10.62 14.51 -16.42
C VAL A 65 -10.17 15.97 -16.33
N ILE A 66 -8.87 16.22 -16.19
CA ILE A 66 -8.33 17.59 -16.09
C ILE A 66 -8.49 18.35 -17.41
N MET A 67 -8.26 17.71 -18.55
CA MET A 67 -8.49 18.33 -19.84
C MET A 67 -9.95 18.77 -20.03
N MET A 68 -10.90 17.95 -19.58
CA MET A 68 -12.34 18.28 -19.67
C MET A 68 -12.76 19.37 -18.68
N VAL A 69 -12.06 19.53 -17.56
CA VAL A 69 -12.32 20.58 -16.54
C VAL A 69 -11.67 21.90 -16.92
N ASN A 70 -10.64 21.87 -17.78
CA ASN A 70 -9.82 23.05 -18.09
C ASN A 70 -10.68 24.18 -18.67
N GLY A 71 -10.61 25.34 -18.02
CA GLY A 71 -11.40 26.52 -18.35
C GLY A 71 -12.74 26.69 -17.63
N ASN A 72 -13.21 25.69 -16.89
CA ASN A 72 -14.50 25.77 -16.16
C ASN A 72 -14.36 25.44 -14.67
N VAL A 73 -14.31 26.46 -13.82
CA VAL A 73 -14.17 26.30 -12.37
C VAL A 73 -15.33 25.51 -11.74
N GLY A 74 -16.55 25.68 -12.27
CA GLY A 74 -17.74 24.95 -11.79
C GLY A 74 -17.60 23.43 -12.01
N THR A 75 -17.12 23.03 -13.17
CA THR A 75 -16.84 21.62 -13.47
C THR A 75 -15.74 21.05 -12.57
N GLY A 76 -14.70 21.84 -12.28
CA GLY A 76 -13.64 21.45 -11.35
C GLY A 76 -14.16 21.12 -9.95
N VAL A 77 -15.04 21.97 -9.41
CA VAL A 77 -15.67 21.74 -8.10
C VAL A 77 -16.60 20.52 -8.13
N ALA A 78 -17.37 20.33 -9.20
CA ALA A 78 -18.24 19.16 -9.35
C ALA A 78 -17.45 17.84 -9.41
N VAL A 79 -16.35 17.81 -10.17
CA VAL A 79 -15.45 16.65 -10.25
C VAL A 79 -14.81 16.36 -8.89
N ALA A 80 -14.31 17.37 -8.18
CA ALA A 80 -13.74 17.20 -6.85
C ALA A 80 -14.78 16.64 -5.86
N GLY A 81 -16.03 17.13 -5.95
CA GLY A 81 -17.17 16.61 -5.18
C GLY A 81 -17.47 15.14 -5.51
N ALA A 82 -17.50 14.79 -6.79
CA ALA A 82 -17.74 13.41 -7.23
C ALA A 82 -16.64 12.45 -6.72
N PHE A 83 -15.37 12.85 -6.81
CA PHE A 83 -14.26 12.03 -6.27
C PHE A 83 -14.32 11.87 -4.75
N SER A 84 -14.80 12.86 -4.01
CA SER A 84 -14.97 12.77 -2.56
C SER A 84 -16.04 11.74 -2.14
N LEU A 85 -17.02 11.46 -3.01
CA LEU A 85 -18.05 10.44 -2.80
C LEU A 85 -17.57 9.03 -3.08
N VAL A 86 -16.44 8.87 -3.80
CA VAL A 86 -15.82 7.56 -4.06
C VAL A 86 -15.16 7.06 -2.78
N ARG A 87 -15.97 6.41 -1.95
CA ARG A 87 -15.46 5.74 -0.74
C ARG A 87 -14.75 4.45 -1.13
N PHE A 88 -13.44 4.42 -1.03
CA PHE A 88 -12.68 3.18 -1.13
C PHE A 88 -13.06 2.27 0.05
N ARG A 89 -13.98 1.35 -0.20
CA ARG A 89 -14.51 0.40 0.81
C ARG A 89 -13.58 -0.82 1.01
N SER A 90 -12.49 -0.89 0.27
CA SER A 90 -11.49 -1.95 0.36
C SER A 90 -10.45 -1.63 1.43
N VAL A 91 -9.82 -2.68 1.93
CA VAL A 91 -8.69 -2.61 2.87
C VAL A 91 -7.74 -1.49 2.45
N PRO A 92 -7.41 -0.54 3.33
CA PRO A 92 -6.48 0.52 2.99
C PRO A 92 -5.19 -0.12 2.48
N GLY A 93 -4.74 0.31 1.29
CA GLY A 93 -3.48 -0.13 0.72
C GLY A 93 -2.32 0.23 1.66
N THR A 94 -1.18 -0.39 1.45
CA THR A 94 0.04 0.00 2.18
C THR A 94 0.36 1.48 1.93
N ALA A 95 1.00 2.15 2.88
CA ALA A 95 1.43 3.55 2.73
C ALA A 95 2.20 3.79 1.42
N LYS A 96 2.96 2.77 0.97
CA LYS A 96 3.66 2.79 -0.30
C LYS A 96 2.72 2.81 -1.51
N GLU A 97 1.66 2.01 -1.49
CA GLU A 97 0.65 2.00 -2.55
C GLU A 97 -0.07 3.33 -2.66
N ILE A 98 -0.45 3.90 -1.52
CA ILE A 98 -1.09 5.22 -1.46
C ILE A 98 -0.14 6.30 -2.05
N GLY A 99 1.13 6.30 -1.66
CA GLY A 99 2.12 7.24 -2.20
C GLY A 99 2.28 7.12 -3.73
N MET A 100 2.29 5.89 -4.27
CA MET A 100 2.37 5.67 -5.72
C MET A 100 1.11 6.13 -6.46
N LEU A 101 -0.08 6.00 -5.87
CA LEU A 101 -1.32 6.53 -6.44
C LEU A 101 -1.28 8.06 -6.51
N PHE A 102 -0.82 8.75 -5.45
CA PHE A 102 -0.67 10.21 -5.47
C PHE A 102 0.32 10.67 -6.54
N LEU A 103 1.42 9.94 -6.73
CA LEU A 103 2.40 10.22 -7.77
C LEU A 103 1.79 10.06 -9.17
N ALA A 104 1.02 8.99 -9.39
CA ALA A 104 0.32 8.74 -10.64
C ALA A 104 -0.74 9.82 -10.94
N MET A 105 -1.49 10.25 -9.90
CA MET A 105 -2.42 11.37 -10.04
C MET A 105 -1.71 12.67 -10.38
N GLY A 106 -0.59 12.98 -9.71
CA GLY A 106 0.21 14.17 -10.00
C GLY A 106 0.73 14.20 -11.44
N ALA A 107 1.25 13.08 -11.93
CA ALA A 107 1.70 12.95 -13.32
C ALA A 107 0.55 13.19 -14.32
N GLY A 108 -0.63 12.63 -14.06
CA GLY A 108 -1.83 12.81 -14.86
C GLY A 108 -2.34 14.26 -14.85
N LEU A 109 -2.31 14.92 -13.69
CA LEU A 109 -2.67 16.34 -13.55
C LEU A 109 -1.80 17.23 -14.44
N ILE A 110 -0.47 17.09 -14.34
CA ILE A 110 0.48 17.90 -15.10
C ILE A 110 0.32 17.64 -16.61
N ALA A 111 0.15 16.36 -17.00
CA ALA A 111 -0.06 15.98 -18.40
C ALA A 111 -1.39 16.55 -18.95
N GLY A 112 -2.47 16.51 -18.15
CA GLY A 112 -3.78 17.06 -18.52
C GLY A 112 -3.82 18.59 -18.66
N MET A 113 -2.89 19.28 -18.01
CA MET A 113 -2.68 20.71 -18.19
C MET A 113 -1.86 21.04 -19.45
N GLY A 114 -1.40 20.04 -20.21
CA GLY A 114 -0.60 20.20 -21.42
C GLY A 114 0.91 20.31 -21.21
N TYR A 115 1.39 20.24 -19.96
CA TYR A 115 2.82 20.37 -19.63
C TYR A 115 3.54 19.00 -19.66
N LEU A 116 3.57 18.36 -20.86
CA LEU A 116 4.08 16.99 -21.02
C LEU A 116 5.55 16.82 -20.59
N ALA A 117 6.41 17.79 -20.91
CA ALA A 117 7.82 17.75 -20.51
C ALA A 117 7.99 17.78 -18.98
N TYR A 118 7.21 18.62 -18.30
CA TYR A 118 7.23 18.68 -16.84
C TYR A 118 6.64 17.40 -16.20
N ALA A 119 5.60 16.83 -16.80
CA ALA A 119 5.04 15.54 -16.36
C ALA A 119 6.09 14.42 -16.45
N ALA A 120 6.84 14.36 -17.55
CA ALA A 120 7.91 13.40 -17.74
C ALA A 120 9.04 13.62 -16.72
N LEU A 121 9.51 14.85 -16.55
CA LEU A 121 10.57 15.18 -15.61
C LEU A 121 10.14 14.84 -14.16
N PHE A 122 8.94 15.23 -13.76
CA PHE A 122 8.37 14.91 -12.44
C PHE A 122 8.34 13.40 -12.20
N THR A 123 7.78 12.64 -13.14
CA THR A 123 7.65 11.19 -13.04
C THR A 123 9.01 10.51 -12.96
N LEU A 124 9.95 10.84 -13.84
CA LEU A 124 11.28 10.24 -13.88
C LEU A 124 12.08 10.54 -12.61
N LEU A 125 12.04 11.80 -12.16
CA LEU A 125 12.75 12.21 -10.94
C LEU A 125 12.23 11.45 -9.73
N LEU A 126 10.91 11.41 -9.53
CA LEU A 126 10.33 10.72 -8.37
C LEU A 126 10.46 9.19 -8.47
N CYS A 127 10.41 8.60 -9.67
CA CYS A 127 10.74 7.19 -9.86
C CYS A 127 12.20 6.89 -9.46
N ALA A 128 13.13 7.72 -9.88
CA ALA A 128 14.55 7.56 -9.52
C ALA A 128 14.76 7.67 -7.99
N VAL A 129 14.14 8.65 -7.34
CA VAL A 129 14.18 8.80 -5.87
C VAL A 129 13.56 7.58 -5.17
N ASN A 130 12.41 7.11 -5.64
CA ASN A 130 11.74 5.94 -5.08
C ASN A 130 12.60 4.67 -5.23
N MET A 131 13.19 4.46 -6.41
CA MET A 131 14.13 3.34 -6.62
C MET A 131 15.36 3.45 -5.71
N LEU A 132 15.92 4.65 -5.54
CA LEU A 132 17.06 4.89 -4.66
C LEU A 132 16.71 4.57 -3.20
N TYR A 133 15.56 5.02 -2.70
CA TYR A 133 15.13 4.73 -1.33
C TYR A 133 14.86 3.24 -1.10
N ASN A 134 14.28 2.56 -2.09
CA ASN A 134 14.11 1.10 -2.04
C ASN A 134 15.46 0.36 -2.06
N HIS A 135 16.43 0.86 -2.82
CA HIS A 135 17.78 0.27 -2.87
C HIS A 135 18.53 0.45 -1.55
N LEU A 136 18.45 1.64 -0.96
CA LEU A 136 19.08 1.95 0.32
C LEU A 136 18.37 1.28 1.51
N SER A 137 17.23 0.59 1.27
CA SER A 137 16.42 -0.05 2.31
C SER A 137 16.15 0.89 3.50
N LEU A 138 15.86 2.18 3.20
CA LEU A 138 15.57 3.18 4.22
C LEU A 138 14.36 2.72 5.03
N GLY A 139 14.52 2.65 6.36
CA GLY A 139 13.47 2.17 7.28
C GLY A 139 13.43 0.64 7.46
N ALA A 140 14.23 -0.15 6.75
CA ALA A 140 14.33 -1.58 7.03
C ALA A 140 14.99 -1.80 8.40
N LYS A 141 14.27 -2.44 9.34
CA LYS A 141 14.86 -2.85 10.62
C LYS A 141 16.03 -3.79 10.34
N LYS A 142 17.24 -3.42 10.73
CA LYS A 142 18.52 -4.11 10.49
C LYS A 142 18.53 -5.60 10.95
N ASN A 143 17.51 -6.03 11.72
CA ASN A 143 17.37 -7.37 12.26
C ASN A 143 15.94 -7.90 12.20
N ALA A 144 15.24 -7.71 11.06
CA ALA A 144 13.85 -8.15 10.90
C ALA A 144 13.63 -9.66 11.21
N ALA A 145 14.68 -10.49 11.11
CA ALA A 145 14.62 -11.90 11.49
C ALA A 145 14.46 -12.13 13.00
N LYS A 146 14.86 -11.17 13.83
CA LYS A 146 14.74 -11.26 15.30
C LYS A 146 13.34 -10.91 15.79
N TYR A 147 12.57 -10.13 15.04
CA TYR A 147 11.24 -9.69 15.43
C TYR A 147 10.20 -10.71 14.98
N LYS A 148 9.61 -11.41 15.94
CA LYS A 148 8.62 -12.47 15.69
C LYS A 148 7.36 -12.23 16.51
N SER A 149 6.22 -12.63 15.96
CA SER A 149 4.96 -12.70 16.66
C SER A 149 4.59 -14.16 16.86
N PHE A 150 4.47 -14.58 18.13
CA PHE A 150 4.07 -15.93 18.53
C PHE A 150 2.60 -15.91 18.91
N ARG A 151 1.79 -16.72 18.24
CA ARG A 151 0.40 -16.98 18.62
C ARG A 151 0.36 -18.37 19.24
N ILE A 152 0.06 -18.44 20.51
CA ILE A 152 0.07 -19.67 21.31
C ILE A 152 -1.35 -19.94 21.77
N THR A 153 -1.88 -21.10 21.45
CA THR A 153 -3.18 -21.55 21.98
C THR A 153 -2.93 -22.35 23.25
N ILE A 154 -3.70 -22.06 24.29
CA ILE A 154 -3.67 -22.76 25.59
C ILE A 154 -5.09 -23.16 26.00
N PRO A 155 -5.26 -24.20 26.82
CA PRO A 155 -6.55 -24.55 27.40
C PRO A 155 -6.99 -23.51 28.45
N GLU A 156 -8.30 -23.46 28.78
CA GLU A 156 -8.89 -22.48 29.68
C GLU A 156 -8.40 -22.64 31.11
N ASP A 157 -8.10 -23.85 31.51
CA ASP A 157 -7.64 -24.21 32.85
C ASP A 157 -6.18 -23.80 33.14
N LEU A 158 -5.43 -23.42 32.11
CA LEU A 158 -4.07 -22.94 32.24
C LEU A 158 -4.04 -21.42 32.44
N ASP A 159 -3.51 -20.99 33.60
CA ASP A 159 -3.30 -19.57 33.85
C ASP A 159 -2.29 -19.00 32.84
N TYR A 160 -2.73 -18.06 32.04
CA TYR A 160 -1.88 -17.43 31.01
C TYR A 160 -0.93 -16.38 31.60
N THR A 161 -1.09 -16.02 32.89
CA THR A 161 -0.26 -15.02 33.56
C THR A 161 1.12 -15.62 33.85
N GLY A 162 2.13 -15.22 33.08
CA GLY A 162 3.52 -15.61 33.34
C GLY A 162 3.95 -17.01 32.90
N VAL A 163 3.05 -17.86 32.38
CA VAL A 163 3.35 -19.27 32.05
C VAL A 163 4.51 -19.46 31.08
N PHE A 164 4.73 -18.48 30.17
CA PHE A 164 5.81 -18.50 29.18
C PHE A 164 6.94 -17.53 29.46
N GLU A 165 6.87 -16.71 30.52
CA GLU A 165 7.87 -15.68 30.83
C GLU A 165 9.27 -16.26 31.01
N GLU A 166 9.40 -17.34 31.76
CA GLU A 166 10.68 -18.04 32.00
C GLU A 166 11.25 -18.56 30.66
N VAL A 167 10.39 -19.14 29.80
CA VAL A 167 10.82 -19.68 28.52
C VAL A 167 11.29 -18.56 27.59
N PHE A 168 10.57 -17.43 27.57
CA PHE A 168 10.97 -16.29 26.74
C PHE A 168 12.21 -15.57 27.30
N ALA A 169 12.42 -15.53 28.61
CA ALA A 169 13.59 -14.91 29.23
C ALA A 169 14.91 -15.52 28.75
N ASP A 170 14.93 -16.84 28.49
CA ASP A 170 16.13 -17.52 27.99
C ASP A 170 16.46 -17.18 26.53
N TYR A 171 15.45 -17.00 25.69
CA TYR A 171 15.60 -16.90 24.22
C TYR A 171 15.34 -15.50 23.66
N ALA A 172 14.67 -14.63 24.39
CA ALA A 172 14.28 -13.31 23.95
C ALA A 172 15.06 -12.20 24.67
N THR A 173 15.23 -11.07 23.98
CA THR A 173 15.71 -9.82 24.57
C THR A 173 14.54 -8.99 25.10
N ALA A 174 13.39 -9.09 24.43
CA ALA A 174 12.13 -8.46 24.84
C ALA A 174 10.98 -9.38 24.45
N CYS A 175 9.97 -9.43 25.31
CA CYS A 175 8.74 -10.19 25.10
C CYS A 175 7.58 -9.38 25.67
N GLU A 176 6.53 -9.18 24.89
CA GLU A 176 5.34 -8.43 25.27
C GLU A 176 4.09 -9.21 24.86
N LEU A 177 3.17 -9.42 25.82
CA LEU A 177 1.85 -9.99 25.53
C LEU A 177 0.95 -8.89 24.95
N THR A 178 0.74 -8.91 23.62
CA THR A 178 0.01 -7.86 22.91
C THR A 178 -1.48 -8.14 22.79
N ARG A 179 -1.89 -9.42 22.83
CA ARG A 179 -3.30 -9.79 22.71
C ARG A 179 -3.62 -11.09 23.40
N VAL A 180 -4.76 -11.10 24.11
CA VAL A 180 -5.41 -12.30 24.61
C VAL A 180 -6.78 -12.41 23.94
N LYS A 181 -7.10 -13.56 23.35
CA LYS A 181 -8.38 -13.82 22.71
C LYS A 181 -8.91 -15.17 23.17
N SER A 182 -10.14 -15.20 23.72
CA SER A 182 -10.88 -16.44 23.94
C SER A 182 -11.33 -17.02 22.60
N THR A 183 -11.19 -18.31 22.42
CA THR A 183 -11.51 -19.05 21.18
C THR A 183 -12.18 -20.38 21.53
N ASN A 184 -12.70 -21.07 20.53
CA ASN A 184 -13.35 -22.36 20.68
C ASN A 184 -14.47 -22.33 21.76
N MET A 185 -15.43 -21.38 21.61
CA MET A 185 -16.55 -21.17 22.53
C MET A 185 -16.15 -20.95 24.01
N GLY A 186 -14.96 -20.41 24.26
CA GLY A 186 -14.46 -20.10 25.59
C GLY A 186 -13.51 -21.13 26.16
N SER A 187 -13.44 -22.35 25.61
CA SER A 187 -12.62 -23.44 26.15
C SER A 187 -11.11 -23.30 25.91
N MET A 188 -10.68 -22.28 25.18
CA MET A 188 -9.26 -22.02 24.89
C MET A 188 -8.95 -20.53 24.86
N PHE A 189 -7.74 -20.17 25.23
CA PHE A 189 -7.19 -18.83 25.02
C PHE A 189 -6.13 -18.86 23.92
N ARG A 190 -6.14 -17.82 23.08
CA ARG A 190 -5.08 -17.56 22.10
C ARG A 190 -4.32 -16.31 22.53
N LEU A 191 -3.08 -16.52 22.89
CA LEU A 191 -2.16 -15.48 23.33
C LEU A 191 -1.31 -15.03 22.13
N THR A 192 -1.10 -13.75 21.97
CA THR A 192 -0.18 -13.20 20.99
C THR A 192 0.93 -12.46 21.70
N TYR A 193 2.15 -12.94 21.51
CA TYR A 193 3.36 -12.34 22.06
C TYR A 193 4.18 -11.73 20.92
N ASP A 194 4.61 -10.50 21.11
CA ASP A 194 5.61 -9.87 20.26
C ASP A 194 6.98 -10.05 20.93
N VAL A 195 7.86 -10.75 20.21
CA VAL A 195 9.13 -11.26 20.78
C VAL A 195 10.30 -10.79 19.92
N VAL A 196 11.35 -10.31 20.58
CA VAL A 196 12.63 -10.00 19.95
C VAL A 196 13.63 -11.10 20.33
N LEU A 197 13.87 -12.04 19.41
CA LEU A 197 14.79 -13.17 19.65
C LEU A 197 16.23 -12.69 19.80
N ARG A 198 16.97 -13.27 20.77
CA ARG A 198 18.42 -13.07 20.87
C ARG A 198 19.14 -13.70 19.69
N ASP A 199 18.77 -14.95 19.36
CA ASP A 199 19.32 -15.72 18.25
C ASP A 199 18.18 -16.38 17.44
N PRO A 200 17.97 -15.95 16.17
CA PRO A 200 16.96 -16.54 15.32
C PRO A 200 17.17 -18.03 15.00
N SER A 201 18.40 -18.56 15.12
CA SER A 201 18.67 -19.97 14.86
C SER A 201 18.05 -20.91 15.90
N LYS A 202 17.77 -20.40 17.10
CA LYS A 202 17.16 -21.14 18.22
C LYS A 202 15.64 -21.09 18.25
N GLU A 203 15.00 -20.58 17.18
CA GLU A 203 13.53 -20.49 17.10
C GLU A 203 12.84 -21.84 17.30
N LYS A 204 13.40 -22.91 16.71
CA LYS A 204 12.83 -24.27 16.85
C LYS A 204 12.91 -24.80 18.28
N GLU A 205 14.03 -24.59 18.96
CA GLU A 205 14.21 -25.00 20.34
C GLU A 205 13.23 -24.28 21.29
N LEU A 206 13.04 -22.98 21.08
CA LEU A 206 12.04 -22.18 21.78
C LEU A 206 10.61 -22.74 21.53
N LEU A 207 10.27 -23.04 20.27
CA LEU A 207 8.99 -23.64 19.92
C LEU A 207 8.74 -24.96 20.63
N ASP A 208 9.74 -25.83 20.72
CA ASP A 208 9.62 -27.13 21.38
C ASP A 208 9.40 -26.97 22.89
N LYS A 209 10.06 -25.99 23.55
CA LYS A 209 9.82 -25.66 24.95
C LYS A 209 8.41 -25.08 25.22
N ILE A 210 7.93 -24.20 24.32
CA ILE A 210 6.57 -23.66 24.42
C ILE A 210 5.55 -24.78 24.24
N ARG A 211 5.79 -25.72 23.28
CA ARG A 211 4.90 -26.85 23.01
C ARG A 211 4.75 -27.77 24.21
N ALA A 212 5.80 -27.97 24.99
CA ALA A 212 5.75 -28.76 26.21
C ALA A 212 4.84 -28.15 27.30
N ARG A 213 4.69 -26.83 27.30
CA ARG A 213 3.87 -26.10 28.31
C ARG A 213 2.46 -25.78 27.86
N ASN A 214 2.18 -25.72 26.55
CA ASN A 214 0.85 -25.37 26.04
C ASN A 214 -0.10 -26.58 25.83
N GLY A 215 0.29 -27.77 26.29
CA GLY A 215 -0.50 -28.98 26.09
C GLY A 215 -0.48 -29.50 24.64
N ASN A 216 0.58 -29.23 23.88
CA ASN A 216 0.75 -29.62 22.47
C ASN A 216 -0.32 -29.05 21.51
N LEU A 217 -0.91 -27.91 21.89
CA LEU A 217 -1.88 -27.18 21.07
C LEU A 217 -1.18 -26.35 19.97
N GLU A 218 -2.00 -25.72 19.13
CA GLU A 218 -1.52 -24.91 18.01
C GLU A 218 -0.60 -23.76 18.44
N ILE A 219 0.56 -23.67 17.78
CA ILE A 219 1.48 -22.53 17.87
C ILE A 219 1.73 -22.03 16.45
N THR A 220 1.51 -20.75 16.23
CA THR A 220 1.84 -20.08 14.96
C THR A 220 2.93 -19.05 15.19
N VAL A 221 4.01 -19.11 14.42
CA VAL A 221 5.07 -18.10 14.44
C VAL A 221 5.07 -17.34 13.12
N SER A 222 4.99 -16.03 13.19
CA SER A 222 5.05 -15.12 12.05
C SER A 222 6.11 -14.05 12.29
N LYS A 223 6.50 -13.35 11.22
CA LYS A 223 7.25 -12.10 11.40
C LYS A 223 6.31 -11.10 12.06
N GLN A 224 6.83 -10.31 13.01
CA GLN A 224 6.07 -9.23 13.59
C GLN A 224 5.62 -8.29 12.48
N GLU A 225 4.31 -8.18 12.27
CA GLU A 225 3.73 -7.20 11.37
C GLU A 225 3.92 -5.84 12.01
N THR A 226 4.70 -4.97 11.36
CA THR A 226 4.72 -3.56 11.74
C THR A 226 3.29 -3.04 11.55
N THR A 227 2.75 -2.34 12.54
CA THR A 227 1.34 -1.86 12.66
C THR A 227 0.86 -0.97 11.48
N GLU A 228 1.27 -1.27 10.25
CA GLU A 228 0.82 -0.57 9.04
C GLU A 228 -0.53 -1.08 8.48
N SER A 229 -1.11 -2.13 9.09
CA SER A 229 -2.37 -2.71 8.62
C SER A 229 -3.61 -2.22 9.37
N GLN A 230 -3.52 -1.17 10.18
CA GLN A 230 -4.63 -0.65 10.98
C GLN A 230 -4.79 0.88 10.89
N LEU A 231 -4.65 1.45 9.70
CA LEU A 231 -5.11 2.82 9.43
C LEU A 231 -6.28 2.82 8.46
#